data_299654ba7456130dd73802419a01bcf7
#
_entry.id   299654ba7456130dd73802419a01bcf7
#
_cell.length_a   1.000
_cell.length_b   1.000
_cell.length_c   1.000
_cell.angle_alpha   90.00
_cell.angle_beta   90.00
_cell.angle_gamma   90.00
#
_symmetry.space_group_name_H-M   'P 1'
#
loop_
_entity.id
_entity.type
_entity.pdbx_description
1 polymer ?
#
loop_
_entity_poly.entity_id
_entity_poly.type
_entity_poly.pdbx_seq_one_letter_code
_entity_poly.pdbx_strand_id
1 'polypeptide(L)'
;MDNVKNDVYYIKKMLKDIKFIIEKTEGITLEELEENEVLCDSVLFRLIQISENSGKLTPAFKETHKIIPWQAIKGMRNRIVHEYGDVELDVVHQTITEDIPEICELLESLI
;
A
#
# COMPACT_ATOMS: atom_id res chain seq x y z
N MET A 1 -27.59 10.21 -9.60
CA MET A 1 -26.63 11.05 -9.68
C MET A 1 -25.29 10.44 -9.60
N ASP A 2 -24.41 11.19 -9.75
CA ASP A 2 -23.15 10.66 -10.04
C ASP A 2 -22.45 10.02 -8.92
N ASN A 3 -21.90 8.87 -9.16
CA ASN A 3 -21.03 8.21 -8.23
C ASN A 3 -19.63 8.75 -8.42
N VAL A 4 -19.50 10.07 -8.20
CA VAL A 4 -18.20 10.70 -8.36
C VAL A 4 -17.31 10.28 -7.21
N LYS A 5 -16.26 9.55 -7.56
CA LYS A 5 -15.24 9.13 -6.59
C LYS A 5 -14.24 10.26 -6.45
N ASN A 6 -14.10 10.78 -5.26
CA ASN A 6 -13.18 11.88 -4.98
C ASN A 6 -11.94 11.40 -4.25
N ASP A 7 -11.04 12.32 -3.93
CA ASP A 7 -9.79 11.99 -3.28
C ASP A 7 -10.00 11.28 -1.94
N VAL A 8 -10.99 11.73 -1.15
CA VAL A 8 -11.28 11.09 0.14
C VAL A 8 -11.67 9.63 -0.03
N TYR A 9 -12.45 9.35 -1.07
CA TYR A 9 -12.84 7.97 -1.38
C TYR A 9 -11.60 7.09 -1.58
N TYR A 10 -10.64 7.55 -2.37
CA TYR A 10 -9.44 6.77 -2.63
C TYR A 10 -8.54 6.66 -1.41
N ILE A 11 -8.45 7.70 -0.60
CA ILE A 11 -7.70 7.63 0.66
C ILE A 11 -8.30 6.57 1.58
N LYS A 12 -9.62 6.54 1.69
CA LYS A 12 -10.30 5.53 2.51
C LYS A 12 -10.06 4.12 1.99
N LYS A 13 -10.06 3.95 0.67
CA LYS A 13 -9.76 2.64 0.09
C LYS A 13 -8.33 2.22 0.39
N MET A 14 -7.38 3.14 0.26
CA MET A 14 -6.00 2.87 0.58
C MET A 14 -5.85 2.46 2.05
N LEU A 15 -6.51 3.19 2.95
CA LEU A 15 -6.44 2.88 4.38
C LEU A 15 -7.04 1.51 4.70
N LYS A 16 -8.10 1.12 4.01
CA LYS A 16 -8.68 -0.20 4.21
C LYS A 16 -7.66 -1.30 3.88
N ASP A 17 -6.97 -1.15 2.76
CA ASP A 17 -5.97 -2.12 2.35
C ASP A 17 -4.75 -2.11 3.29
N ILE A 18 -4.34 -0.92 3.70
CA ILE A 18 -3.22 -0.75 4.62
C ILE A 18 -3.51 -1.42 5.97
N LYS A 19 -4.70 -1.17 6.52
CA LYS A 19 -5.08 -1.75 7.81
C LYS A 19 -5.21 -3.26 7.74
N PHE A 20 -5.68 -3.78 6.60
CA PHE A 20 -5.71 -5.23 6.39
C PHE A 20 -4.30 -5.81 6.50
N ILE A 21 -3.35 -5.18 5.82
CA ILE A 21 -1.96 -5.66 5.84
C ILE A 21 -1.41 -5.62 7.26
N ILE A 22 -1.57 -4.51 7.96
CA ILE A 22 -1.04 -4.35 9.31
C ILE A 22 -1.63 -5.41 10.24
N GLU A 23 -2.94 -5.61 10.18
CA GLU A 23 -3.62 -6.58 11.03
C GLU A 23 -3.16 -8.01 10.77
N LYS A 24 -3.01 -8.36 9.49
CA LYS A 24 -2.71 -9.74 9.12
C LYS A 24 -1.23 -10.10 9.20
N THR A 25 -0.35 -9.10 9.30
CA THR A 25 1.09 -9.35 9.28
C THR A 25 1.79 -8.86 10.54
N GLU A 26 1.06 -8.59 11.61
CA GLU A 26 1.64 -8.12 12.85
C GLU A 26 2.68 -9.11 13.38
N GLY A 27 3.91 -8.61 13.55
CA GLY A 27 4.99 -9.43 14.08
C GLY A 27 5.53 -10.52 13.16
N ILE A 28 5.13 -10.52 11.89
CA ILE A 28 5.52 -11.60 10.99
C ILE A 28 7.01 -11.54 10.64
N THR A 29 7.65 -12.71 10.64
CA THR A 29 9.03 -12.80 10.17
C THR A 29 9.06 -13.03 8.67
N LEU A 30 10.24 -12.82 8.06
CA LEU A 30 10.40 -13.10 6.63
C LEU A 30 10.11 -14.57 6.33
N GLU A 31 10.61 -15.47 7.18
CA GLU A 31 10.39 -16.89 7.01
C GLU A 31 8.91 -17.25 7.06
N GLU A 32 8.18 -16.64 8.00
CA GLU A 32 6.75 -16.91 8.11
C GLU A 32 6.01 -16.40 6.87
N LEU A 33 6.42 -15.27 6.33
CA LEU A 33 5.82 -14.74 5.11
C LEU A 33 6.10 -15.67 3.93
N GLU A 34 7.33 -16.16 3.81
CA GLU A 34 7.72 -17.07 2.74
C GLU A 34 6.96 -18.38 2.80
N GLU A 35 6.64 -18.85 4.00
CA GLU A 35 5.95 -20.13 4.17
C GLU A 35 4.43 -20.03 4.02
N ASN A 36 3.89 -18.84 4.05
CA ASN A 36 2.44 -18.64 3.96
C ASN A 36 2.06 -18.04 2.62
N GLU A 37 1.93 -18.89 1.62
CA GLU A 37 1.64 -18.46 0.26
C GLU A 37 0.32 -17.69 0.14
N VAL A 38 -0.72 -18.14 0.84
CA VAL A 38 -2.02 -17.47 0.79
C VAL A 38 -1.91 -16.06 1.36
N LEU A 39 -1.25 -15.91 2.49
CA LEU A 39 -1.07 -14.59 3.10
C LEU A 39 -0.22 -13.70 2.21
N CYS A 40 0.85 -14.26 1.65
CA CYS A 40 1.73 -13.52 0.76
C CYS A 40 0.96 -12.97 -0.43
N ASP A 41 0.15 -13.80 -1.07
CA ASP A 41 -0.66 -13.39 -2.22
C ASP A 41 -1.64 -12.30 -1.85
N SER A 42 -2.28 -12.42 -0.68
CA SER A 42 -3.23 -11.41 -0.20
C SER A 42 -2.52 -10.07 0.03
N VAL A 43 -1.36 -10.11 0.65
CA VAL A 43 -0.56 -8.91 0.92
C VAL A 43 -0.15 -8.23 -0.38
N LEU A 44 0.33 -9.02 -1.34
CA LEU A 44 0.76 -8.50 -2.64
C LEU A 44 -0.40 -7.81 -3.35
N PHE A 45 -1.58 -8.43 -3.34
CA PHE A 45 -2.76 -7.83 -3.94
C PHE A 45 -3.06 -6.48 -3.32
N ARG A 46 -3.02 -6.40 -1.98
CA ARG A 46 -3.31 -5.15 -1.29
C ARG A 46 -2.28 -4.07 -1.58
N LEU A 47 -0.99 -4.44 -1.63
CA LEU A 47 0.06 -3.49 -1.97
C LEU A 47 -0.14 -2.89 -3.36
N ILE A 48 -0.51 -3.74 -4.32
CA ILE A 48 -0.79 -3.29 -5.67
C ILE A 48 -2.00 -2.35 -5.68
N GLN A 49 -3.06 -2.69 -4.94
CA GLN A 49 -4.24 -1.84 -4.84
C GLN A 49 -3.92 -0.47 -4.24
N ILE A 50 -3.09 -0.44 -3.20
CA ILE A 50 -2.66 0.81 -2.58
C ILE A 50 -1.96 1.70 -3.61
N SER A 51 -1.02 1.13 -4.35
CA SER A 51 -0.29 1.85 -5.38
C SER A 51 -1.22 2.38 -6.47
N GLU A 52 -2.14 1.53 -6.95
CA GLU A 52 -3.08 1.91 -8.00
C GLU A 52 -4.02 3.01 -7.55
N ASN A 53 -4.54 2.93 -6.33
CA ASN A 53 -5.46 3.95 -5.83
C ASN A 53 -4.77 5.28 -5.58
N SER A 54 -3.49 5.25 -5.20
CA SER A 54 -2.74 6.50 -5.06
C SER A 54 -2.63 7.23 -6.39
N GLY A 55 -2.57 6.47 -7.48
CA GLY A 55 -2.51 7.06 -8.83
C GLY A 55 -3.80 7.71 -9.26
N LYS A 56 -4.90 7.46 -8.56
CA LYS A 56 -6.20 8.05 -8.87
C LYS A 56 -6.47 9.34 -8.12
N LEU A 57 -5.59 9.71 -7.21
CA LEU A 57 -5.71 10.98 -6.49
C LEU A 57 -5.37 12.14 -7.43
N THR A 58 -6.04 13.26 -7.25
CA THR A 58 -5.79 14.42 -8.10
C THR A 58 -4.41 15.02 -7.81
N PRO A 59 -3.77 15.62 -8.84
CA PRO A 59 -2.50 16.29 -8.62
C PRO A 59 -2.58 17.40 -7.57
N ALA A 60 -3.71 18.11 -7.53
CA ALA A 60 -3.91 19.17 -6.55
C ALA A 60 -3.91 18.63 -5.12
N PHE A 61 -4.55 17.49 -4.89
CA PHE A 61 -4.59 16.86 -3.58
C PHE A 61 -3.17 16.46 -3.14
N LYS A 62 -2.42 15.83 -4.03
CA LYS A 62 -1.06 15.40 -3.73
C LYS A 62 -0.15 16.59 -3.45
N GLU A 63 -0.33 17.68 -4.18
CA GLU A 63 0.46 18.89 -4.01
C GLU A 63 0.19 19.51 -2.63
N THR A 64 -1.06 19.47 -2.19
CA THR A 64 -1.47 19.99 -0.88
C THR A 64 -0.90 19.16 0.27
N HIS A 65 -0.65 17.88 0.03
CA HIS A 65 -0.21 16.96 1.09
C HIS A 65 1.15 16.34 0.76
N LYS A 66 2.14 17.19 0.56
CA LYS A 66 3.48 16.76 0.14
C LYS A 66 4.24 15.93 1.17
N ILE A 67 3.83 15.95 2.42
CA ILE A 67 4.47 15.13 3.44
C ILE A 67 4.29 13.65 3.18
N ILE A 68 3.23 13.28 2.46
CA ILE A 68 2.98 11.90 2.08
C ILE A 68 3.96 11.54 0.94
N PRO A 69 4.66 10.40 1.05
CA PRO A 69 5.64 10.02 0.02
C PRO A 69 4.94 9.40 -1.20
N TRP A 70 4.24 10.25 -1.97
CA TRP A 70 3.44 9.80 -3.11
C TRP A 70 4.25 9.02 -4.15
N GLN A 71 5.48 9.46 -4.43
CA GLN A 71 6.31 8.78 -5.41
C GLN A 71 6.70 7.36 -4.95
N ALA A 72 7.00 7.23 -3.66
CA ALA A 72 7.34 5.92 -3.10
C ALA A 72 6.14 4.99 -3.14
N ILE A 73 4.95 5.52 -2.85
CA ILE A 73 3.71 4.72 -2.88
C ILE A 73 3.42 4.29 -4.31
N LYS A 74 3.54 5.20 -5.26
CA LYS A 74 3.31 4.90 -6.66
C LYS A 74 4.28 3.83 -7.17
N GLY A 75 5.54 3.93 -6.76
CA GLY A 75 6.57 3.01 -7.22
C GLY A 75 6.59 1.67 -6.48
N MET A 76 5.76 1.52 -5.46
CA MET A 76 5.75 0.31 -4.65
C MET A 76 5.54 -0.96 -5.48
N ARG A 77 4.58 -0.92 -6.40
CA ARG A 77 4.31 -2.06 -7.28
C ARG A 77 5.55 -2.47 -8.06
N ASN A 78 6.25 -1.48 -8.63
CA ASN A 78 7.41 -1.78 -9.47
C ASN A 78 8.60 -2.29 -8.67
N ARG A 79 8.71 -1.90 -7.39
CA ARG A 79 9.77 -2.40 -6.52
C ARG A 79 9.53 -3.84 -6.10
N ILE A 80 8.27 -4.24 -6.00
CA ILE A 80 7.87 -5.54 -5.49
C ILE A 80 7.73 -6.57 -6.60
N VAL A 81 7.09 -6.19 -7.71
CA VAL A 81 6.80 -7.09 -8.82
C VAL A 81 7.72 -6.75 -9.98
N HIS A 82 8.58 -7.70 -10.32
CA HIS A 82 9.47 -7.56 -11.46
C HIS A 82 8.89 -8.29 -12.68
N GLU A 83 9.69 -8.43 -13.72
CA GLU A 83 9.27 -9.09 -14.94
C GLU A 83 8.69 -10.48 -14.66
N TYR A 84 7.59 -10.78 -15.32
CA TYR A 84 6.93 -12.09 -15.24
C TYR A 84 6.46 -12.44 -13.84
N GLY A 85 6.17 -11.43 -13.02
CA GLY A 85 5.62 -11.67 -11.71
C GLY A 85 6.62 -12.10 -10.65
N ASP A 86 7.90 -11.96 -10.95
CA ASP A 86 8.93 -12.25 -9.95
C ASP A 86 8.80 -11.29 -8.79
N VAL A 87 8.82 -11.83 -7.57
CA VAL A 87 8.59 -11.05 -6.36
C VAL A 87 9.76 -11.22 -5.39
N GLU A 88 10.29 -10.10 -4.92
CA GLU A 88 11.34 -10.10 -3.91
C GLU A 88 10.69 -10.04 -2.52
N LEU A 89 10.57 -11.19 -1.85
CA LEU A 89 9.88 -11.27 -0.56
C LEU A 89 10.55 -10.50 0.55
N ASP A 90 11.87 -10.35 0.51
CA ASP A 90 12.58 -9.53 1.48
C ASP A 90 12.17 -8.05 1.36
N VAL A 91 11.98 -7.56 0.13
CA VAL A 91 11.50 -6.19 -0.12
C VAL A 91 10.05 -6.06 0.35
N VAL A 92 9.22 -7.07 0.08
CA VAL A 92 7.83 -7.09 0.56
C VAL A 92 7.79 -7.02 2.08
N HIS A 93 8.59 -7.84 2.74
CA HIS A 93 8.62 -7.89 4.20
C HIS A 93 9.01 -6.53 4.78
N GLN A 94 10.05 -5.90 4.23
CA GLN A 94 10.48 -4.59 4.68
C GLN A 94 9.37 -3.56 4.46
N THR A 95 8.71 -3.61 3.31
CA THR A 95 7.64 -2.68 2.99
C THR A 95 6.49 -2.78 3.99
N ILE A 96 6.04 -3.99 4.32
CA ILE A 96 4.89 -4.16 5.20
C ILE A 96 5.22 -3.93 6.66
N THR A 97 6.46 -4.10 7.06
CA THR A 97 6.85 -3.92 8.47
C THR A 97 7.32 -2.51 8.78
N GLU A 98 7.84 -1.79 7.80
CA GLU A 98 8.37 -0.44 8.00
C GLU A 98 7.56 0.64 7.30
N ASP A 99 7.40 0.53 5.99
CA ASP A 99 6.78 1.59 5.20
C ASP A 99 5.26 1.70 5.42
N ILE A 100 4.57 0.58 5.43
CA ILE A 100 3.10 0.57 5.52
C ILE A 100 2.60 1.17 6.84
N PRO A 101 3.17 0.84 8.01
CA PRO A 101 2.72 1.48 9.25
C PRO A 101 2.93 3.00 9.24
N GLU A 102 4.04 3.47 8.69
CA GLU A 102 4.30 4.91 8.61
C GLU A 102 3.31 5.59 7.67
N ILE A 103 3.07 5.00 6.51
CA ILE A 103 2.11 5.55 5.55
C ILE A 103 0.72 5.58 6.16
N CYS A 104 0.36 4.58 6.96
CA CYS A 104 -0.93 4.53 7.64
C CYS A 104 -1.13 5.77 8.52
N GLU A 105 -0.15 6.08 9.35
CA GLU A 105 -0.23 7.25 10.22
C GLU A 105 -0.38 8.53 9.43
N LEU A 106 0.39 8.67 8.36
CA LEU A 106 0.34 9.87 7.54
C LEU A 106 -1.01 10.03 6.85
N LEU A 107 -1.54 8.95 6.30
CA LEU A 107 -2.84 9.02 5.61
C LEU A 107 -3.98 9.25 6.58
N GLU A 108 -3.93 8.66 7.77
CA GLU A 108 -4.97 8.87 8.77
C GLU A 108 -5.07 10.33 9.20
N SER A 109 -3.97 11.05 9.14
CA SER A 109 -3.98 12.47 9.49
C SER A 109 -4.73 13.33 8.48
N LEU A 110 -5.05 12.79 7.31
CA LEU A 110 -5.73 13.54 6.26
C LEU A 110 -7.26 13.48 6.36
N ILE A 111 -7.79 12.64 7.22
CA ILE A 111 -9.24 12.48 7.32
C ILE A 111 -9.72 12.51 8.75
#